data_d217b7521b3a3c93bac473f6d82fc2c9
#
_entry.id   d217b7521b3a3c93bac473f6d82fc2c9
#
_cell.length_a   1.000
_cell.length_b   1.000
_cell.length_c   1.000
_cell.angle_alpha   90.00
_cell.angle_beta   90.00
_cell.angle_gamma   90.00
#
_symmetry.space_group_name_H-M   'P 1'
#
loop_
_entity.id
_entity.type
_entity.pdbx_description
1 polymer ?
#
loop_
_entity_poly.entity_id
_entity_poly.type
_entity_poly.pdbx_seq_one_letter_code
_entity_poly.pdbx_strand_id
1 'polypeptide(L)'
;MNPNKSMTCTSLPRPAWYWLIPLPLLEAGLLLTWSSGFIGARFSIDYAPALLVVFWRCVVVTLVLFPFVARELRRTSGVVLLKNAGIGLLAMAGYLAGITQGIALGVPAGLAALVADLLPLGLALLAAGVLRQRLAWQVWVGLLIGLLGVMLVTQGALAWGNAPLWAYGLPLLGMLSLAVATLWQKNLTAEQSLGLLPNLWLQCCVSGLVFALVEGAHGSLAPLPSTGFALSVVWTAGLSTMGGYGLYWLCLRRATATRVASVLYLSPPVTMLWAWAMFSEPLSWQMASGMALSAIGIWLVVGAEARQARRQASERES
;
A
#
# COMPACT_ATOMS: atom_id res chain seq x y z
N MET A 1 20.59 -5.60 -46.03
CA MET A 1 20.41 -5.89 -44.59
C MET A 1 19.45 -4.87 -44.03
N ASN A 2 18.26 -5.27 -43.67
CA ASN A 2 17.12 -4.38 -43.33
C ASN A 2 16.99 -4.27 -41.80
N PRO A 3 17.23 -3.11 -41.16
CA PRO A 3 17.21 -2.97 -39.70
C PRO A 3 15.85 -2.46 -39.20
N ASN A 4 14.76 -3.18 -39.51
CA ASN A 4 13.44 -2.82 -38.97
C ASN A 4 12.64 -4.09 -38.64
N LYS A 5 13.13 -4.87 -37.64
CA LYS A 5 12.27 -5.80 -36.92
C LYS A 5 11.88 -5.13 -35.58
N SER A 6 10.83 -4.33 -35.63
CA SER A 6 10.05 -3.96 -34.46
C SER A 6 9.64 -5.25 -33.74
N MET A 7 10.15 -5.47 -32.54
CA MET A 7 9.65 -6.51 -31.64
C MET A 7 8.18 -6.21 -31.36
N THR A 8 7.31 -6.91 -32.04
CA THR A 8 5.90 -6.98 -31.67
C THR A 8 5.79 -7.67 -30.32
N CYS A 9 5.61 -6.88 -29.29
CA CYS A 9 5.15 -7.37 -27.99
C CYS A 9 3.84 -8.14 -28.26
N THR A 10 3.88 -9.46 -28.16
CA THR A 10 2.70 -10.31 -28.23
C THR A 10 1.76 -9.92 -27.10
N SER A 11 0.83 -9.03 -27.39
CA SER A 11 -0.26 -8.68 -26.50
C SER A 11 -1.10 -9.93 -26.27
N LEU A 12 -1.10 -10.45 -25.04
CA LEU A 12 -2.09 -11.42 -24.59
C LEU A 12 -3.49 -10.94 -25.03
N PRO A 13 -4.37 -11.85 -25.50
CA PRO A 13 -5.71 -11.48 -25.93
C PRO A 13 -6.40 -10.74 -24.78
N ARG A 14 -6.79 -9.50 -25.05
CA ARG A 14 -7.44 -8.62 -24.08
C ARG A 14 -8.82 -9.21 -23.77
N PRO A 15 -9.13 -9.65 -22.55
CA PRO A 15 -10.49 -10.07 -22.24
C PRO A 15 -11.40 -8.84 -22.39
N ALA A 16 -12.28 -8.90 -23.37
CA ALA A 16 -13.12 -7.75 -23.78
C ALA A 16 -14.09 -7.28 -22.68
N TRP A 17 -14.37 -8.15 -21.69
CA TRP A 17 -15.37 -7.90 -20.65
C TRP A 17 -15.04 -6.73 -19.70
N TYR A 18 -13.75 -6.47 -19.40
CA TYR A 18 -13.41 -5.39 -18.46
C TYR A 18 -13.63 -3.99 -19.03
N TRP A 19 -13.73 -3.84 -20.36
CA TRP A 19 -14.11 -2.59 -21.01
C TRP A 19 -15.59 -2.26 -20.85
N LEU A 20 -16.43 -3.26 -20.56
CA LEU A 20 -17.87 -3.09 -20.36
C LEU A 20 -18.20 -2.46 -19.01
N ILE A 21 -17.31 -2.59 -18.01
CA ILE A 21 -17.52 -2.01 -16.68
C ILE A 21 -17.17 -0.52 -16.74
N PRO A 22 -18.08 0.39 -16.34
CA PRO A 22 -17.78 1.81 -16.26
C PRO A 22 -16.58 2.09 -15.36
N LEU A 23 -15.68 2.99 -15.79
CA LEU A 23 -14.47 3.32 -15.02
C LEU A 23 -14.77 3.77 -13.58
N PRO A 24 -15.81 4.60 -13.29
CA PRO A 24 -16.14 4.95 -11.92
C PRO A 24 -16.49 3.75 -11.02
N LEU A 25 -17.08 2.68 -11.56
CA LEU A 25 -17.36 1.45 -10.80
C LEU A 25 -16.08 0.68 -10.47
N LEU A 26 -15.11 0.64 -11.39
CA LEU A 26 -13.79 0.07 -11.10
C LEU A 26 -13.04 0.88 -10.04
N GLU A 27 -13.12 2.21 -10.11
CA GLU A 27 -12.53 3.12 -9.15
C GLU A 27 -13.16 2.98 -7.76
N ALA A 28 -14.49 2.87 -7.69
CA ALA A 28 -15.20 2.60 -6.43
C ALA A 28 -14.85 1.22 -5.87
N GLY A 29 -14.80 0.19 -6.72
CA GLY A 29 -14.35 -1.15 -6.33
C GLY A 29 -12.91 -1.15 -5.82
N LEU A 30 -11.99 -0.43 -6.48
CA LEU A 30 -10.62 -0.26 -6.02
C LEU A 30 -10.57 0.39 -4.64
N LEU A 31 -11.31 1.49 -4.45
CA LEU A 31 -11.35 2.20 -3.18
C LEU A 31 -11.84 1.31 -2.05
N LEU A 32 -12.92 0.56 -2.27
CA LEU A 32 -13.47 -0.37 -1.28
C LEU A 32 -12.51 -1.52 -0.98
N THR A 33 -11.95 -2.18 -2.00
CA THR A 33 -11.02 -3.30 -1.80
C THR A 33 -9.71 -2.85 -1.15
N TRP A 34 -9.23 -1.65 -1.45
CA TRP A 34 -8.06 -1.08 -0.81
C TRP A 34 -8.31 -0.76 0.66
N SER A 35 -9.38 -0.02 0.97
CA SER A 35 -9.80 0.32 2.33
C SER A 35 -10.09 -0.93 3.16
N SER A 36 -10.59 -2.00 2.52
CA SER A 36 -10.88 -3.28 3.19
C SER A 36 -9.64 -3.92 3.82
N GLY A 37 -8.43 -3.53 3.43
CA GLY A 37 -7.19 -4.01 4.02
C GLY A 37 -7.02 -3.59 5.48
N PHE A 38 -7.33 -2.34 5.80
CA PHE A 38 -7.30 -1.81 7.15
C PHE A 38 -8.44 -2.38 8.01
N ILE A 39 -9.63 -2.49 7.41
CA ILE A 39 -10.81 -3.08 8.05
C ILE A 39 -10.60 -4.56 8.33
N GLY A 40 -10.05 -5.31 7.38
CA GLY A 40 -9.71 -6.72 7.56
C GLY A 40 -8.61 -6.93 8.62
N ALA A 41 -7.62 -6.04 8.71
CA ALA A 41 -6.65 -6.05 9.79
C ALA A 41 -7.32 -5.80 11.14
N ARG A 42 -8.22 -4.81 11.27
CA ARG A 42 -8.98 -4.54 12.49
C ARG A 42 -9.90 -5.70 12.87
N PHE A 43 -10.60 -6.28 11.89
CA PHE A 43 -11.44 -7.47 12.12
C PHE A 43 -10.62 -8.66 12.61
N SER A 44 -9.43 -8.87 12.06
CA SER A 44 -8.62 -10.05 12.35
C SER A 44 -8.13 -10.14 13.80
N ILE A 45 -7.88 -9.00 14.44
CA ILE A 45 -7.34 -8.97 15.81
C ILE A 45 -8.31 -9.52 16.88
N ASP A 46 -9.59 -9.57 16.57
CA ASP A 46 -10.59 -10.14 17.46
C ASP A 46 -10.57 -11.69 17.46
N TYR A 47 -9.88 -12.30 16.48
CA TYR A 47 -9.89 -13.77 16.27
C TYR A 47 -8.51 -14.41 16.30
N ALA A 48 -7.43 -13.65 16.08
CA ALA A 48 -6.08 -14.20 16.00
C ALA A 48 -4.99 -13.12 16.18
N PRO A 49 -3.76 -13.52 16.53
CA PRO A 49 -2.60 -12.63 16.46
C PRO A 49 -2.47 -12.02 15.06
N ALA A 50 -2.26 -10.70 15.00
CA ALA A 50 -2.28 -9.95 13.74
C ALA A 50 -1.28 -10.51 12.72
N LEU A 51 -0.04 -10.82 13.14
CA LEU A 51 1.00 -11.31 12.24
C LEU A 51 0.74 -12.75 11.78
N LEU A 52 0.04 -13.58 12.57
CA LEU A 52 -0.39 -14.90 12.13
C LEU A 52 -1.37 -14.82 10.95
N VAL A 53 -2.32 -13.88 11.01
CA VAL A 53 -3.25 -13.65 9.89
C VAL A 53 -2.50 -13.14 8.65
N VAL A 54 -1.55 -12.22 8.83
CA VAL A 54 -0.72 -11.73 7.71
C VAL A 54 0.15 -12.84 7.13
N PHE A 55 0.70 -13.73 7.96
CA PHE A 55 1.42 -14.92 7.50
C PHE A 55 0.52 -15.78 6.59
N TRP A 56 -0.65 -16.19 7.07
CA TRP A 56 -1.57 -17.04 6.31
C TRP A 56 -2.12 -16.34 5.06
N ARG A 57 -2.38 -15.03 5.13
CA ARG A 57 -2.68 -14.21 3.95
C ARG A 57 -1.58 -14.36 2.88
N CYS A 58 -0.32 -14.24 3.26
CA CYS A 58 0.82 -14.38 2.35
C CYS A 58 0.90 -15.80 1.77
N VAL A 59 0.70 -16.83 2.60
CA VAL A 59 0.68 -18.26 2.16
C VAL A 59 -0.40 -18.46 1.11
N VAL A 60 -1.64 -18.04 1.37
CA VAL A 60 -2.77 -18.20 0.44
C VAL A 60 -2.49 -17.50 -0.89
N VAL A 61 -2.06 -16.24 -0.86
CA VAL A 61 -1.75 -15.49 -2.09
C VAL A 61 -0.61 -16.15 -2.87
N THR A 62 0.43 -16.61 -2.18
CA THR A 62 1.57 -17.31 -2.79
C THR A 62 1.12 -18.58 -3.49
N LEU A 63 0.30 -19.40 -2.83
CA LEU A 63 -0.19 -20.66 -3.41
C LEU A 63 -1.09 -20.40 -4.63
N VAL A 64 -2.01 -19.43 -4.54
CA VAL A 64 -2.94 -19.09 -5.61
C VAL A 64 -2.22 -18.51 -6.83
N LEU A 65 -1.22 -17.65 -6.63
CA LEU A 65 -0.51 -17.00 -7.74
C LEU A 65 0.57 -17.88 -8.35
N PHE A 66 1.11 -18.88 -7.64
CA PHE A 66 2.22 -19.70 -8.09
C PHE A 66 2.06 -20.28 -9.51
N PRO A 67 0.92 -20.91 -9.89
CA PRO A 67 0.77 -21.50 -11.22
C PRO A 67 0.86 -20.46 -12.35
N PHE A 68 0.50 -19.20 -12.09
CA PHE A 68 0.52 -18.14 -13.09
C PHE A 68 1.91 -17.51 -13.27
N VAL A 69 2.78 -17.61 -12.27
CA VAL A 69 4.08 -16.93 -12.25
C VAL A 69 5.28 -17.87 -12.39
N ALA A 70 5.11 -19.17 -12.17
CA ALA A 70 6.17 -20.16 -12.11
C ALA A 70 7.09 -20.17 -13.35
N ARG A 71 6.51 -20.00 -14.56
CA ARG A 71 7.29 -19.99 -15.81
C ARG A 71 8.17 -18.75 -15.91
N GLU A 72 7.68 -17.58 -15.51
CA GLU A 72 8.41 -16.31 -15.53
C GLU A 72 9.54 -16.33 -14.51
N LEU A 73 9.27 -16.79 -13.30
CA LEU A 73 10.25 -16.89 -12.21
C LEU A 73 11.44 -17.79 -12.59
N ARG A 74 11.18 -18.93 -13.24
CA ARG A 74 12.24 -19.85 -13.70
C ARG A 74 13.18 -19.23 -14.74
N ARG A 75 12.75 -18.19 -15.47
CA ARG A 75 13.50 -17.48 -16.49
C ARG A 75 14.19 -16.23 -15.96
N THR A 76 13.84 -15.82 -14.75
CA THR A 76 14.37 -14.60 -14.12
C THR A 76 15.69 -14.90 -13.41
N SER A 77 16.67 -14.02 -13.57
CA SER A 77 17.98 -14.18 -12.92
C SER A 77 17.85 -14.03 -11.39
N GLY A 78 18.68 -14.77 -10.65
CA GLY A 78 18.71 -14.71 -9.18
C GLY A 78 18.99 -13.30 -8.63
N VAL A 79 19.78 -12.49 -9.33
CA VAL A 79 20.08 -11.10 -8.93
C VAL A 79 18.83 -10.23 -9.01
N VAL A 80 18.00 -10.39 -10.06
CA VAL A 80 16.73 -9.67 -10.19
C VAL A 80 15.77 -10.11 -9.10
N LEU A 81 15.66 -11.42 -8.82
CA LEU A 81 14.84 -11.93 -7.74
C LEU A 81 15.28 -11.37 -6.39
N LEU A 82 16.59 -11.34 -6.09
CA LEU A 82 17.10 -10.83 -4.82
C LEU A 82 16.80 -9.34 -4.61
N LYS A 83 16.96 -8.51 -5.65
CA LYS A 83 16.63 -7.08 -5.58
C LYS A 83 15.16 -6.85 -5.32
N ASN A 84 14.28 -7.55 -6.05
CA ASN A 84 12.83 -7.43 -5.87
C ASN A 84 12.35 -8.06 -4.54
N ALA A 85 13.05 -9.09 -4.02
CA ALA A 85 12.81 -9.64 -2.69
C ALA A 85 13.14 -8.62 -1.58
N GLY A 86 14.26 -7.89 -1.70
CA GLY A 86 14.59 -6.80 -0.78
C GLY A 86 13.56 -5.68 -0.80
N ILE A 87 13.04 -5.32 -1.98
CA ILE A 87 11.94 -4.36 -2.11
C ILE A 87 10.68 -4.93 -1.45
N GLY A 88 10.37 -6.22 -1.68
CA GLY A 88 9.23 -6.90 -1.07
C GLY A 88 9.29 -6.94 0.46
N LEU A 89 10.48 -7.14 1.02
CA LEU A 89 10.72 -7.08 2.46
C LEU A 89 10.27 -5.74 3.05
N LEU A 90 10.56 -4.65 2.39
CA LEU A 90 10.19 -3.31 2.85
C LEU A 90 8.75 -2.96 2.47
N ALA A 91 8.36 -3.20 1.21
CA ALA A 91 7.07 -2.78 0.66
C ALA A 91 5.89 -3.56 1.24
N MET A 92 6.10 -4.81 1.62
CA MET A 92 5.03 -5.66 2.13
C MET A 92 5.28 -6.09 3.59
N ALA A 93 6.41 -6.72 3.93
CA ALA A 93 6.62 -7.18 5.30
C ALA A 93 6.73 -6.00 6.28
N GLY A 94 7.60 -5.02 6.02
CA GLY A 94 7.76 -3.85 6.88
C GLY A 94 6.50 -2.99 6.96
N TYR A 95 5.86 -2.74 5.80
CA TYR A 95 4.61 -1.98 5.75
C TYR A 95 3.48 -2.68 6.51
N LEU A 96 3.21 -3.95 6.22
CA LEU A 96 2.14 -4.69 6.87
C LEU A 96 2.41 -4.88 8.37
N ALA A 97 3.66 -5.18 8.78
CA ALA A 97 4.00 -5.28 10.20
C ALA A 97 3.66 -3.98 10.94
N GLY A 98 4.07 -2.83 10.41
CA GLY A 98 3.78 -1.53 11.03
C GLY A 98 2.29 -1.24 11.13
N ILE A 99 1.54 -1.43 10.04
CA ILE A 99 0.09 -1.16 10.00
C ILE A 99 -0.66 -2.13 10.92
N THR A 100 -0.45 -3.45 10.75
CA THR A 100 -1.27 -4.45 11.45
C THR A 100 -0.95 -4.51 12.95
N GLN A 101 0.32 -4.34 13.34
CA GLN A 101 0.68 -4.26 14.76
C GLN A 101 0.20 -2.96 15.41
N GLY A 102 0.24 -1.84 14.69
CA GLY A 102 -0.36 -0.60 15.17
C GLY A 102 -1.84 -0.79 15.50
N ILE A 103 -2.61 -1.37 14.57
CA ILE A 103 -4.05 -1.68 14.77
C ILE A 103 -4.23 -2.70 15.91
N ALA A 104 -3.40 -3.73 16.00
CA ALA A 104 -3.48 -4.75 17.06
C ALA A 104 -3.24 -4.17 18.47
N LEU A 105 -2.45 -3.10 18.56
CA LEU A 105 -2.21 -2.38 19.82
C LEU A 105 -3.25 -1.29 20.11
N GLY A 106 -4.29 -1.18 19.29
CA GLY A 106 -5.43 -0.28 19.52
C GLY A 106 -5.38 1.04 18.73
N VAL A 107 -4.45 1.21 17.77
CA VAL A 107 -4.50 2.35 16.86
C VAL A 107 -5.72 2.20 15.94
N PRO A 108 -6.60 3.21 15.84
CA PRO A 108 -7.78 3.15 14.98
C PRO A 108 -7.43 2.87 13.51
N ALA A 109 -8.21 2.01 12.84
CA ALA A 109 -7.96 1.61 11.46
C ALA A 109 -7.96 2.81 10.49
N GLY A 110 -8.87 3.78 10.73
CA GLY A 110 -8.92 5.01 9.94
C GLY A 110 -7.66 5.88 10.08
N LEU A 111 -7.06 5.96 11.28
CA LEU A 111 -5.81 6.68 11.47
C LEU A 111 -4.63 5.93 10.81
N ALA A 112 -4.60 4.60 10.91
CA ALA A 112 -3.58 3.80 10.23
C ALA A 112 -3.64 4.00 8.70
N ALA A 113 -4.86 4.06 8.12
CA ALA A 113 -5.06 4.37 6.71
C ALA A 113 -4.57 5.79 6.35
N LEU A 114 -4.90 6.79 7.17
CA LEU A 114 -4.44 8.17 6.97
C LEU A 114 -2.91 8.27 6.96
N VAL A 115 -2.25 7.60 7.91
CA VAL A 115 -0.78 7.61 8.00
C VAL A 115 -0.17 6.88 6.79
N ALA A 116 -0.77 5.78 6.32
CA ALA A 116 -0.33 5.08 5.12
C ALA A 116 -0.40 5.98 3.86
N ASP A 117 -1.46 6.80 3.75
CA ASP A 117 -1.65 7.72 2.63
C ASP A 117 -0.73 8.95 2.66
N LEU A 118 0.05 9.14 3.74
CA LEU A 118 1.17 10.11 3.77
C LEU A 118 2.39 9.64 2.95
N LEU A 119 2.30 8.53 2.24
CA LEU A 119 3.38 8.01 1.40
C LEU A 119 4.04 9.08 0.50
N PRO A 120 3.32 9.99 -0.19
CA PRO A 120 3.96 11.04 -0.98
C PRO A 120 4.82 11.99 -0.14
N LEU A 121 4.37 12.27 1.11
CA LEU A 121 5.14 13.09 2.03
C LEU A 121 6.43 12.37 2.46
N GLY A 122 6.32 11.08 2.77
CA GLY A 122 7.47 10.22 3.08
C GLY A 122 8.48 10.17 1.92
N LEU A 123 7.99 10.03 0.69
CA LEU A 123 8.83 10.05 -0.51
C LEU A 123 9.53 11.38 -0.72
N ALA A 124 8.84 12.51 -0.53
CA ALA A 124 9.44 13.84 -0.64
C ALA A 124 10.55 14.05 0.41
N LEU A 125 10.31 13.67 1.67
CA LEU A 125 11.32 13.74 2.73
C LEU A 125 12.55 12.88 2.44
N LEU A 126 12.36 11.64 1.95
CA LEU A 126 13.47 10.77 1.56
C LEU A 126 14.22 11.31 0.35
N ALA A 127 13.53 11.88 -0.64
CA ALA A 127 14.18 12.52 -1.78
C ALA A 127 15.04 13.70 -1.36
N ALA A 128 14.58 14.53 -0.41
CA ALA A 128 15.36 15.63 0.13
C ALA A 128 16.55 15.16 0.96
N GLY A 129 16.34 14.22 1.90
CA GLY A 129 17.35 13.81 2.86
C GLY A 129 18.38 12.86 2.25
N VAL A 130 17.95 11.81 1.52
CA VAL A 130 18.83 10.76 0.99
C VAL A 130 19.40 11.15 -0.37
N LEU A 131 18.55 11.62 -1.29
CA LEU A 131 18.97 12.00 -2.65
C LEU A 131 19.44 13.46 -2.74
N ARG A 132 19.41 14.20 -1.63
CA ARG A 132 19.80 15.61 -1.55
C ARG A 132 19.12 16.50 -2.61
N GLN A 133 17.91 16.14 -3.01
CA GLN A 133 17.12 16.92 -3.95
C GLN A 133 16.60 18.18 -3.28
N ARG A 134 16.71 19.32 -3.97
CA ARG A 134 16.14 20.57 -3.47
C ARG A 134 14.63 20.55 -3.70
N LEU A 135 13.89 20.51 -2.60
CA LEU A 135 12.43 20.60 -2.64
C LEU A 135 11.98 22.04 -2.79
N ALA A 136 10.95 22.26 -3.61
CA ALA A 136 10.28 23.56 -3.66
C ALA A 136 9.67 23.92 -2.29
N TRP A 137 9.59 25.19 -1.95
CA TRP A 137 9.04 25.64 -0.66
C TRP A 137 7.59 25.17 -0.44
N GLN A 138 6.81 25.05 -1.53
CA GLN A 138 5.44 24.52 -1.48
C GLN A 138 5.37 23.07 -0.94
N VAL A 139 6.41 22.26 -1.20
CA VAL A 139 6.51 20.90 -0.66
C VAL A 139 6.67 20.95 0.86
N TRP A 140 7.54 21.84 1.37
CA TRP A 140 7.73 22.01 2.81
C TRP A 140 6.45 22.48 3.53
N VAL A 141 5.71 23.41 2.91
CA VAL A 141 4.41 23.85 3.42
C VAL A 141 3.41 22.70 3.42
N GLY A 142 3.34 21.93 2.33
CA GLY A 142 2.46 20.74 2.24
C GLY A 142 2.80 19.67 3.28
N LEU A 143 4.11 19.42 3.52
CA LEU A 143 4.59 18.51 4.56
C LEU A 143 4.12 18.96 5.96
N LEU A 144 4.28 20.24 6.28
CA LEU A 144 3.87 20.79 7.57
C LEU A 144 2.34 20.69 7.76
N ILE A 145 1.57 21.07 6.75
CA ILE A 145 0.11 20.98 6.79
C ILE A 145 -0.35 19.53 6.94
N GLY A 146 0.23 18.60 6.18
CA GLY A 146 -0.07 17.17 6.27
C GLY A 146 0.23 16.60 7.66
N LEU A 147 1.37 16.96 8.23
CA LEU A 147 1.75 16.54 9.59
C LEU A 147 0.80 17.10 10.65
N LEU A 148 0.44 18.38 10.56
CA LEU A 148 -0.53 19.01 11.46
C LEU A 148 -1.90 18.30 11.39
N GLY A 149 -2.34 17.92 10.18
CA GLY A 149 -3.55 17.15 9.99
C GLY A 149 -3.52 15.78 10.69
N VAL A 150 -2.42 15.03 10.54
CA VAL A 150 -2.23 13.76 11.24
C VAL A 150 -2.18 13.94 12.76
N MET A 151 -1.49 14.97 13.26
CA MET A 151 -1.46 15.28 14.70
C MET A 151 -2.87 15.55 15.23
N LEU A 152 -3.69 16.27 14.48
CA LEU A 152 -5.07 16.58 14.86
C LEU A 152 -5.94 15.31 14.94
N VAL A 153 -5.82 14.41 13.94
CA VAL A 153 -6.50 13.10 13.97
C VAL A 153 -6.02 12.25 15.12
N THR A 154 -4.70 12.22 15.36
CA THR A 154 -4.09 11.45 16.44
C THR A 154 -4.56 11.93 17.82
N GLN A 155 -4.65 13.23 18.04
CA GLN A 155 -5.20 13.78 19.29
C GLN A 155 -6.65 13.35 19.52
N GLY A 156 -7.50 13.38 18.47
CA GLY A 156 -8.84 12.85 18.53
C GLY A 156 -8.90 11.35 18.83
N ALA A 157 -7.98 10.58 18.24
CA ALA A 157 -7.87 9.14 18.47
C ALA A 157 -7.37 8.81 19.88
N LEU A 158 -6.41 9.56 20.43
CA LEU A 158 -5.89 9.39 21.80
C LEU A 158 -6.96 9.63 22.87
N ALA A 159 -7.90 10.52 22.62
CA ALA A 159 -9.00 10.78 23.58
C ALA A 159 -9.93 9.57 23.74
N TRP A 160 -9.95 8.63 22.78
CA TRP A 160 -10.85 7.47 22.77
C TRP A 160 -10.09 6.12 22.81
N GLY A 161 -8.79 6.11 22.49
CA GLY A 161 -8.02 4.90 22.33
C GLY A 161 -7.27 4.48 23.60
N ASN A 162 -7.11 3.16 23.78
CA ASN A 162 -6.27 2.58 24.82
C ASN A 162 -4.86 2.24 24.31
N ALA A 163 -4.50 2.63 23.09
CA ALA A 163 -3.20 2.35 22.51
C ALA A 163 -2.10 3.14 23.22
N PRO A 164 -0.95 2.51 23.56
CA PRO A 164 0.19 3.22 24.10
C PRO A 164 0.75 4.20 23.04
N LEU A 165 1.27 5.35 23.46
CA LEU A 165 1.73 6.43 22.56
C LEU A 165 2.72 5.93 21.50
N TRP A 166 3.63 5.03 21.83
CA TRP A 166 4.60 4.50 20.89
C TRP A 166 3.97 3.69 19.74
N ALA A 167 2.78 3.07 19.98
CA ALA A 167 2.09 2.28 18.98
C ALA A 167 1.63 3.12 17.78
N TYR A 168 1.35 4.42 17.98
CA TYR A 168 1.02 5.35 16.91
C TYR A 168 2.20 5.60 15.94
N GLY A 169 3.42 5.30 16.38
CA GLY A 169 4.61 5.32 15.54
C GLY A 169 4.70 4.13 14.57
N LEU A 170 4.03 3.01 14.83
CA LEU A 170 4.13 1.80 14.00
C LEU A 170 3.58 2.00 12.58
N PRO A 171 2.39 2.58 12.36
CA PRO A 171 1.93 2.90 11.01
C PRO A 171 2.88 3.85 10.27
N LEU A 172 3.49 4.80 10.97
CA LEU A 172 4.48 5.71 10.38
C LEU A 172 5.74 4.96 9.92
N LEU A 173 6.26 4.04 10.75
CA LEU A 173 7.39 3.18 10.35
C LEU A 173 7.03 2.28 9.18
N GLY A 174 5.82 1.74 9.15
CA GLY A 174 5.30 0.97 8.01
C GLY A 174 5.25 1.81 6.73
N MET A 175 4.70 3.01 6.79
CA MET A 175 4.65 3.95 5.66
C MET A 175 6.06 4.32 5.18
N LEU A 176 7.00 4.61 6.08
CA LEU A 176 8.38 4.91 5.73
C LEU A 176 9.08 3.71 5.08
N SER A 177 8.82 2.49 5.56
CA SER A 177 9.31 1.25 4.93
C SER A 177 8.83 1.15 3.48
N LEU A 178 7.55 1.40 3.23
CA LEU A 178 6.97 1.43 1.88
C LEU A 178 7.57 2.57 1.03
N ALA A 179 7.81 3.74 1.62
CA ALA A 179 8.43 4.87 0.92
C ALA A 179 9.87 4.54 0.45
N VAL A 180 10.68 3.92 1.31
CA VAL A 180 12.03 3.46 0.94
C VAL A 180 11.96 2.41 -0.18
N ALA A 181 11.06 1.44 -0.07
CA ALA A 181 10.84 0.42 -1.09
C ALA A 181 10.43 1.03 -2.44
N THR A 182 9.51 2.00 -2.41
CA THR A 182 9.03 2.70 -3.61
C THR A 182 10.16 3.48 -4.27
N LEU A 183 10.99 4.14 -3.49
CA LEU A 183 12.15 4.87 -4.00
C LEU A 183 13.18 3.91 -4.61
N TRP A 184 13.44 2.78 -3.95
CA TRP A 184 14.31 1.74 -4.48
C TRP A 184 13.77 1.16 -5.79
N GLN A 185 12.48 0.84 -5.84
CA GLN A 185 11.83 0.30 -7.04
C GLN A 185 11.88 1.27 -8.24
N LYS A 186 11.73 2.59 -8.01
CA LYS A 186 11.87 3.61 -9.05
C LYS A 186 13.27 3.65 -9.69
N ASN A 187 14.28 3.23 -8.95
CA ASN A 187 15.67 3.21 -9.43
C ASN A 187 16.06 1.88 -10.14
N LEU A 188 15.15 0.91 -10.23
CA LEU A 188 15.38 -0.29 -11.02
C LEU A 188 15.23 0.00 -12.52
N THR A 189 16.12 -0.59 -13.33
CA THR A 189 15.94 -0.61 -14.79
C THR A 189 14.80 -1.54 -15.19
N ALA A 190 14.28 -1.38 -16.41
CA ALA A 190 13.22 -2.26 -16.93
C ALA A 190 13.59 -3.75 -16.88
N GLU A 191 14.87 -4.07 -17.11
CA GLU A 191 15.43 -5.44 -17.05
C GLU A 191 15.50 -6.00 -15.62
N GLN A 192 15.54 -5.13 -14.62
CA GLN A 192 15.62 -5.48 -13.20
C GLN A 192 14.25 -5.51 -12.51
N SER A 193 13.21 -5.03 -13.16
CA SER A 193 11.86 -5.03 -12.64
C SER A 193 11.09 -6.28 -13.05
N LEU A 194 10.31 -6.83 -12.13
CA LEU A 194 9.40 -7.94 -12.39
C LEU A 194 8.05 -7.43 -12.88
N GLY A 195 7.36 -8.27 -13.65
CA GLY A 195 5.95 -8.09 -13.92
C GLY A 195 5.12 -8.03 -12.64
N LEU A 196 3.87 -7.55 -12.71
CA LEU A 196 3.06 -7.36 -11.51
C LEU A 196 2.87 -8.63 -10.69
N LEU A 197 2.33 -9.69 -11.35
CA LEU A 197 2.00 -10.92 -10.63
C LEU A 197 3.25 -11.60 -10.04
N PRO A 198 4.39 -11.75 -10.75
CA PRO A 198 5.62 -12.24 -10.17
C PRO A 198 6.13 -11.38 -9.02
N ASN A 199 6.01 -10.04 -9.12
CA ASN A 199 6.43 -9.13 -8.06
C ASN A 199 5.54 -9.30 -6.80
N LEU A 200 4.20 -9.32 -6.96
CA LEU A 200 3.27 -9.55 -5.85
C LEU A 200 3.50 -10.93 -5.21
N TRP A 201 3.71 -11.97 -6.02
CA TRP A 201 4.01 -13.30 -5.54
C TRP A 201 5.29 -13.32 -4.70
N LEU A 202 6.37 -12.73 -5.22
CA LEU A 202 7.67 -12.67 -4.53
C LEU A 202 7.57 -11.88 -3.22
N GLN A 203 6.87 -10.75 -3.23
CA GLN A 203 6.62 -9.96 -2.04
C GLN A 203 5.85 -10.76 -0.98
N CYS A 204 4.82 -11.52 -1.38
CA CYS A 204 4.11 -12.41 -0.46
C CYS A 204 4.99 -13.54 0.06
N CYS A 205 5.84 -14.16 -0.79
CA CYS A 205 6.79 -15.20 -0.36
C CYS A 205 7.74 -14.70 0.73
N VAL A 206 8.41 -13.57 0.45
CA VAL A 206 9.40 -12.99 1.38
C VAL A 206 8.72 -12.54 2.68
N SER A 207 7.57 -11.90 2.59
CA SER A 207 6.81 -11.48 3.76
C SER A 207 6.30 -12.66 4.56
N GLY A 208 5.81 -13.71 3.89
CA GLY A 208 5.41 -14.94 4.54
C GLY A 208 6.55 -15.60 5.31
N LEU A 209 7.76 -15.63 4.76
CA LEU A 209 8.94 -16.13 5.46
C LEU A 209 9.28 -15.29 6.70
N VAL A 210 9.25 -13.96 6.58
CA VAL A 210 9.50 -13.06 7.73
C VAL A 210 8.48 -13.29 8.83
N PHE A 211 7.20 -13.33 8.50
CA PHE A 211 6.14 -13.53 9.48
C PHE A 211 6.15 -14.95 10.06
N ALA A 212 6.56 -15.95 9.27
CA ALA A 212 6.79 -17.30 9.78
C ALA A 212 7.91 -17.34 10.84
N LEU A 213 9.01 -16.62 10.60
CA LEU A 213 10.11 -16.54 11.57
C LEU A 213 9.68 -15.80 12.84
N VAL A 214 8.99 -14.66 12.70
CA VAL A 214 8.55 -13.87 13.86
C VAL A 214 7.50 -14.62 14.68
N GLU A 215 6.43 -15.12 14.06
CA GLU A 215 5.39 -15.86 14.79
C GLU A 215 5.88 -17.21 15.27
N GLY A 216 6.70 -17.92 14.49
CA GLY A 216 7.29 -19.20 14.88
C GLY A 216 8.22 -19.11 16.10
N ALA A 217 8.86 -17.95 16.31
CA ALA A 217 9.67 -17.69 17.49
C ALA A 217 8.82 -17.41 18.75
N HIS A 218 7.58 -16.94 18.58
CA HIS A 218 6.68 -16.57 19.69
C HIS A 218 5.60 -17.63 19.96
N GLY A 219 5.34 -18.53 19.01
CA GLY A 219 4.27 -19.52 19.14
C GLY A 219 4.12 -20.45 17.95
N SER A 220 2.90 -20.92 17.74
CA SER A 220 2.58 -21.85 16.66
C SER A 220 2.13 -21.15 15.38
N LEU A 221 2.63 -21.62 14.23
CA LEU A 221 2.17 -21.21 12.91
C LEU A 221 0.89 -21.95 12.47
N ALA A 222 0.38 -22.87 13.30
CA ALA A 222 -0.82 -23.62 12.97
C ALA A 222 -2.02 -22.68 12.77
N PRO A 223 -2.87 -22.96 11.76
CA PRO A 223 -4.08 -22.18 11.57
C PRO A 223 -5.03 -22.40 12.75
N LEU A 224 -5.65 -21.35 13.23
CA LEU A 224 -6.62 -21.46 14.33
C LEU A 224 -7.92 -22.08 13.78
N PRO A 225 -8.50 -23.06 14.47
CA PRO A 225 -9.73 -23.73 14.03
C PRO A 225 -10.97 -22.86 14.34
N SER A 226 -11.03 -21.65 13.81
CA SER A 226 -12.15 -20.74 14.00
C SER A 226 -12.60 -20.12 12.68
N THR A 227 -13.90 -19.94 12.53
CA THR A 227 -14.48 -19.26 11.35
C THR A 227 -13.98 -17.82 11.23
N GLY A 228 -13.80 -17.12 12.35
CA GLY A 228 -13.29 -15.75 12.34
C GLY A 228 -11.87 -15.66 11.80
N PHE A 229 -10.99 -16.61 12.16
CA PHE A 229 -9.65 -16.69 11.58
C PHE A 229 -9.70 -16.95 10.07
N ALA A 230 -10.48 -17.96 9.64
CA ALA A 230 -10.61 -18.30 8.23
C ALA A 230 -11.15 -17.11 7.40
N LEU A 231 -12.17 -16.41 7.90
CA LEU A 231 -12.70 -15.20 7.27
C LEU A 231 -11.67 -14.07 7.22
N SER A 232 -10.88 -13.89 8.27
CA SER A 232 -9.80 -12.88 8.29
C SER A 232 -8.76 -13.13 7.21
N VAL A 233 -8.34 -14.39 7.05
CA VAL A 233 -7.38 -14.79 6.02
C VAL A 233 -7.97 -14.62 4.62
N VAL A 234 -9.18 -15.14 4.38
CA VAL A 234 -9.86 -15.04 3.06
C VAL A 234 -10.13 -13.60 2.69
N TRP A 235 -10.59 -12.79 3.63
CA TRP A 235 -10.80 -11.35 3.42
C TRP A 235 -9.52 -10.65 3.01
N THR A 236 -8.47 -10.77 3.83
CA THR A 236 -7.23 -10.02 3.59
C THR A 236 -6.45 -10.56 2.39
N ALA A 237 -6.47 -11.86 2.10
CA ALA A 237 -5.86 -12.45 0.91
C ALA A 237 -6.67 -12.14 -0.36
N GLY A 238 -7.97 -12.43 -0.35
CA GLY A 238 -8.85 -12.34 -1.51
C GLY A 238 -9.24 -10.90 -1.82
N LEU A 239 -9.95 -10.24 -0.88
CA LEU A 239 -10.52 -8.93 -1.13
C LEU A 239 -9.44 -7.84 -1.13
N SER A 240 -8.62 -7.76 -0.09
CA SER A 240 -7.63 -6.69 0.05
C SER A 240 -6.43 -6.90 -0.87
N THR A 241 -5.79 -8.09 -0.85
CA THR A 241 -4.57 -8.29 -1.65
C THR A 241 -4.90 -8.53 -3.11
N MET A 242 -5.61 -9.59 -3.44
CA MET A 242 -5.85 -9.95 -4.84
C MET A 242 -6.84 -9.00 -5.50
N GLY A 243 -7.92 -8.63 -4.82
CA GLY A 243 -8.91 -7.67 -5.30
C GLY A 243 -8.33 -6.27 -5.43
N GLY A 244 -7.67 -5.77 -4.38
CA GLY A 244 -7.05 -4.44 -4.38
C GLY A 244 -6.01 -4.28 -5.49
N TYR A 245 -5.02 -5.16 -5.56
CA TYR A 245 -4.01 -5.10 -6.63
C TYR A 245 -4.60 -5.38 -8.01
N GLY A 246 -5.55 -6.30 -8.13
CA GLY A 246 -6.23 -6.60 -9.40
C GLY A 246 -6.97 -5.38 -9.97
N LEU A 247 -7.79 -4.72 -9.15
CA LEU A 247 -8.52 -3.51 -9.55
C LEU A 247 -7.59 -2.31 -9.76
N TYR A 248 -6.54 -2.15 -8.95
CA TYR A 248 -5.51 -1.15 -9.17
C TYR A 248 -4.91 -1.24 -10.56
N TRP A 249 -4.58 -2.45 -11.03
CA TRP A 249 -4.07 -2.68 -12.37
C TRP A 249 -5.10 -2.41 -13.47
N LEU A 250 -6.33 -2.84 -13.26
CA LEU A 250 -7.39 -2.56 -14.22
C LEU A 250 -7.63 -1.06 -14.36
N CYS A 251 -7.61 -0.32 -13.25
CA CYS A 251 -7.71 1.13 -13.27
C CYS A 251 -6.52 1.77 -13.99
N LEU A 252 -5.27 1.34 -13.71
CA LEU A 252 -4.08 1.88 -14.39
C LEU A 252 -4.05 1.61 -15.90
N ARG A 253 -4.71 0.55 -16.39
CA ARG A 253 -4.85 0.30 -17.83
C ARG A 253 -5.85 1.23 -18.51
N ARG A 254 -6.73 1.88 -17.76
CA ARG A 254 -7.85 2.70 -18.28
C ARG A 254 -7.80 4.16 -17.87
N ALA A 255 -7.00 4.49 -16.88
CA ALA A 255 -6.86 5.83 -16.33
C ALA A 255 -5.38 6.16 -16.11
N THR A 256 -5.08 7.46 -15.97
CA THR A 256 -3.73 7.91 -15.61
C THR A 256 -3.39 7.52 -14.17
N ALA A 257 -2.11 7.30 -13.88
CA ALA A 257 -1.64 7.01 -12.53
C ALA A 257 -2.06 8.09 -11.52
N THR A 258 -2.07 9.36 -11.94
CA THR A 258 -2.52 10.48 -11.12
C THR A 258 -3.99 10.34 -10.71
N ARG A 259 -4.87 9.93 -11.64
CA ARG A 259 -6.29 9.72 -11.36
C ARG A 259 -6.49 8.56 -10.38
N VAL A 260 -5.80 7.43 -10.59
CA VAL A 260 -5.87 6.27 -9.69
C VAL A 260 -5.39 6.64 -8.29
N ALA A 261 -4.27 7.37 -8.17
CA ALA A 261 -3.78 7.87 -6.89
C ALA A 261 -4.80 8.80 -6.20
N SER A 262 -5.45 9.70 -6.97
CA SER A 262 -6.48 10.60 -6.42
C SER A 262 -7.67 9.85 -5.83
N VAL A 263 -8.06 8.72 -6.43
CA VAL A 263 -9.13 7.85 -5.88
C VAL A 263 -8.68 7.22 -4.57
N LEU A 264 -7.43 6.76 -4.49
CA LEU A 264 -6.91 6.12 -3.28
C LEU A 264 -6.79 7.11 -2.11
N TYR A 265 -6.62 8.41 -2.34
CA TYR A 265 -6.66 9.42 -1.26
C TYR A 265 -8.02 9.53 -0.56
N LEU A 266 -9.07 8.90 -1.10
CA LEU A 266 -10.34 8.75 -0.41
C LEU A 266 -10.38 7.52 0.53
N SER A 267 -9.30 6.72 0.59
CA SER A 267 -9.23 5.54 1.45
C SER A 267 -9.37 5.85 2.94
N PRO A 268 -8.72 6.87 3.55
CA PRO A 268 -8.90 7.17 4.96
C PRO A 268 -10.34 7.49 5.35
N PRO A 269 -11.06 8.40 4.70
CA PRO A 269 -12.45 8.66 5.05
C PRO A 269 -13.36 7.43 4.88
N VAL A 270 -13.15 6.63 3.83
CA VAL A 270 -13.90 5.38 3.63
C VAL A 270 -13.58 4.37 4.73
N THR A 271 -12.31 4.21 5.10
CA THR A 271 -11.88 3.33 6.18
C THR A 271 -12.46 3.79 7.52
N MET A 272 -12.45 5.10 7.83
CA MET A 272 -13.03 5.62 9.07
C MET A 272 -14.52 5.39 9.17
N LEU A 273 -15.29 5.66 8.10
CA LEU A 273 -16.73 5.39 8.06
C LEU A 273 -17.01 3.89 8.20
N TRP A 274 -16.22 3.04 7.56
CA TRP A 274 -16.39 1.60 7.64
C TRP A 274 -16.03 1.06 9.03
N ALA A 275 -14.93 1.54 9.64
CA ALA A 275 -14.52 1.19 10.99
C ALA A 275 -15.55 1.65 12.05
N TRP A 276 -16.12 2.84 11.86
CA TRP A 276 -17.23 3.32 12.69
C TRP A 276 -18.44 2.39 12.59
N ALA A 277 -18.83 2.01 11.38
CA ALA A 277 -20.01 1.16 11.16
C ALA A 277 -19.85 -0.27 11.69
N MET A 278 -18.63 -0.87 11.59
CA MET A 278 -18.38 -2.26 12.00
C MET A 278 -17.88 -2.40 13.44
N PHE A 279 -17.09 -1.46 13.91
CA PHE A 279 -16.35 -1.60 15.18
C PHE A 279 -16.68 -0.49 16.17
N SER A 280 -17.63 0.40 15.83
CA SER A 280 -17.98 1.57 16.65
C SER A 280 -16.75 2.44 16.97
N GLU A 281 -15.77 2.49 16.08
CA GLU A 281 -14.64 3.40 16.22
C GLU A 281 -15.16 4.85 16.21
N PRO A 282 -14.61 5.74 17.07
CA PRO A 282 -15.15 7.08 17.20
C PRO A 282 -14.97 7.89 15.91
N LEU A 283 -15.99 8.65 15.55
CA LEU A 283 -15.94 9.72 14.56
C LEU A 283 -16.10 11.06 15.26
N SER A 284 -15.12 11.94 15.14
CA SER A 284 -15.19 13.28 15.68
C SER A 284 -14.97 14.33 14.59
N TRP A 285 -15.49 15.53 14.80
CA TRP A 285 -15.24 16.66 13.93
C TRP A 285 -13.75 17.02 13.87
N GLN A 286 -13.03 16.76 14.94
CA GLN A 286 -11.57 16.93 15.01
C GLN A 286 -10.87 15.97 14.04
N MET A 287 -11.28 14.71 13.98
CA MET A 287 -10.76 13.72 13.03
C MET A 287 -11.09 14.11 11.59
N ALA A 288 -12.33 14.53 11.32
CA ALA A 288 -12.75 14.99 9.99
C ALA A 288 -11.93 16.20 9.52
N SER A 289 -11.72 17.19 10.39
CA SER A 289 -10.94 18.38 10.08
C SER A 289 -9.45 18.05 9.87
N GLY A 290 -8.88 17.15 10.67
CA GLY A 290 -7.50 16.69 10.49
C GLY A 290 -7.30 15.93 9.20
N MET A 291 -8.26 15.08 8.77
CA MET A 291 -8.23 14.42 7.45
C MET A 291 -8.25 15.44 6.30
N ALA A 292 -9.15 16.43 6.37
CA ALA A 292 -9.22 17.48 5.35
C ALA A 292 -7.89 18.25 5.26
N LEU A 293 -7.30 18.57 6.40
CA LEU A 293 -6.02 19.26 6.48
C LEU A 293 -4.88 18.39 5.88
N SER A 294 -4.84 17.08 6.19
CA SER A 294 -3.87 16.15 5.61
C SER A 294 -4.04 16.03 4.10
N ALA A 295 -5.28 15.97 3.59
CA ALA A 295 -5.56 15.93 2.16
C ALA A 295 -5.06 17.19 1.43
N ILE A 296 -5.22 18.38 2.03
CA ILE A 296 -4.67 19.63 1.51
C ILE A 296 -3.13 19.56 1.46
N GLY A 297 -2.48 19.07 2.52
CA GLY A 297 -1.03 18.88 2.57
C GLY A 297 -0.53 17.98 1.45
N ILE A 298 -1.15 16.82 1.27
CA ILE A 298 -0.82 15.87 0.19
C ILE A 298 -1.01 16.52 -1.19
N TRP A 299 -2.12 17.20 -1.41
CA TRP A 299 -2.41 17.88 -2.68
C TRP A 299 -1.35 18.94 -3.02
N LEU A 300 -0.87 19.72 -2.05
CA LEU A 300 0.19 20.68 -2.25
C LEU A 300 1.52 20.02 -2.65
N VAL A 301 1.91 18.93 -1.97
CA VAL A 301 3.14 18.17 -2.27
C VAL A 301 3.07 17.60 -3.68
N VAL A 302 2.04 16.82 -4.00
CA VAL A 302 1.87 16.18 -5.30
C VAL A 302 1.78 17.20 -6.43
N GLY A 303 1.07 18.31 -6.20
CA GLY A 303 0.98 19.40 -7.16
C GLY A 303 2.30 20.14 -7.40
N ALA A 304 3.14 20.29 -6.39
CA ALA A 304 4.46 20.88 -6.51
C ALA A 304 5.42 19.97 -7.27
N GLU A 305 5.46 18.68 -6.94
CA GLU A 305 6.27 17.68 -7.65
C GLU A 305 5.91 17.58 -9.14
N ALA A 306 4.62 17.56 -9.46
CA ALA A 306 4.15 17.53 -10.85
C ALA A 306 4.58 18.76 -11.64
N ARG A 307 4.56 19.96 -11.03
CA ARG A 307 5.06 21.19 -11.65
C ARG A 307 6.56 21.16 -11.88
N GLN A 308 7.32 20.66 -10.92
CA GLN A 308 8.77 20.53 -11.03
C GLN A 308 9.17 19.55 -12.15
N ALA A 309 8.49 18.41 -12.24
CA ALA A 309 8.71 17.41 -13.29
C ALA A 309 8.45 17.99 -14.71
N ARG A 310 7.38 18.79 -14.87
CA ARG A 310 7.06 19.45 -16.15
C ARG A 310 8.13 20.48 -16.54
N ARG A 311 8.64 21.27 -15.61
CA ARG A 311 9.73 22.24 -15.88
C ARG A 311 10.99 21.54 -16.35
N GLN A 312 11.41 20.47 -15.67
CA GLN A 312 12.59 19.68 -16.07
C GLN A 312 12.43 19.02 -17.44
N ALA A 313 11.22 18.59 -17.81
CA ALA A 313 10.96 18.05 -19.14
C ALA A 313 11.10 19.13 -20.23
N SER A 314 10.54 20.33 -20.02
CA SER A 314 10.65 21.43 -20.98
C SER A 314 12.09 21.94 -21.15
N GLU A 315 12.92 21.93 -20.09
CA GLU A 315 14.34 22.30 -20.14
C GLU A 315 15.23 21.28 -20.88
N ARG A 316 14.78 20.03 -21.02
CA ARG A 316 15.48 18.99 -21.79
C ARG A 316 15.14 19.00 -23.29
N GLU A 317 14.04 19.62 -23.65
CA GLU A 317 13.56 19.74 -25.03
C GLU A 317 14.03 21.07 -25.68
N SER A 318 14.50 22.03 -24.88
CA SER A 318 15.11 23.29 -25.33
C SER A 318 16.64 23.16 -25.48
#